data_a145158c6e6eccffed1af429a54e87cc
#
_entry.id   a145158c6e6eccffed1af429a54e87cc
#
_cell.length_a   1.000
_cell.length_b   1.000
_cell.length_c   1.000
_cell.angle_alpha   90.00
_cell.angle_beta   90.00
_cell.angle_gamma   90.00
#
_symmetry.space_group_name_H-M   'P 1'
#
loop_
_entity.id
_entity.type
_entity.pdbx_description
1 polymer ?
#
loop_
_entity_poly.entity_id
_entity_poly.type
_entity_poly.pdbx_seq_one_letter_code
_entity_poly.pdbx_strand_id
1 'polypeptide(L)'
;MPRYEGMTALMLLGLAMMVIGGLVAGLCTLGGVANFAKWGDSSLLAIAITGYIVLFGGMAIVGGVSAYGLWKHRNRFRGEPRTLENVYVVACTAIDKRTGDTVYYWRDYPDPMDYYVRLREPSGRENEYETAREVFETVAEGMRGTAVCQGQWLCRFEAYRGGTTPHIARGGEWEPQERASG
;
A
#
# COMPACT_ATOMS: atom_id res chain seq x y z
N MET A 1 -11.57 4.44 0.73
CA MET A 1 -11.01 3.89 -0.55
C MET A 1 -10.92 2.38 -0.45
N PRO A 2 -11.73 1.59 -1.17
CA PRO A 2 -11.83 0.13 -0.98
C PRO A 2 -10.78 -0.63 -1.81
N ARG A 3 -9.49 -0.29 -1.71
CA ARG A 3 -8.45 -0.95 -2.52
C ARG A 3 -7.91 -2.25 -1.93
N TYR A 4 -8.01 -2.44 -0.63
CA TYR A 4 -7.46 -3.64 0.03
C TYR A 4 -8.47 -4.79 0.09
N GLU A 5 -9.76 -4.51 0.19
CA GLU A 5 -10.80 -5.54 0.21
C GLU A 5 -10.85 -6.35 -1.08
N GLY A 6 -10.63 -5.71 -2.23
CA GLY A 6 -10.58 -6.42 -3.51
C GLY A 6 -9.40 -7.38 -3.65
N MET A 7 -8.23 -7.04 -3.11
CA MET A 7 -7.05 -7.91 -3.17
C MET A 7 -7.17 -9.11 -2.24
N THR A 8 -7.71 -8.93 -1.03
CA THR A 8 -7.96 -10.04 -0.10
C THR A 8 -9.03 -10.97 -0.63
N ALA A 9 -10.11 -10.45 -1.22
CA ALA A 9 -11.14 -11.26 -1.85
C ALA A 9 -10.61 -12.08 -3.04
N LEU A 10 -9.75 -11.50 -3.89
CA LEU A 10 -9.09 -12.21 -4.98
C LEU A 10 -8.13 -13.30 -4.50
N MET A 11 -7.38 -13.05 -3.43
CA MET A 11 -6.51 -14.07 -2.83
C MET A 11 -7.31 -15.23 -2.23
N LEU A 12 -8.41 -14.93 -1.53
CA LEU A 12 -9.30 -15.95 -0.97
C LEU A 12 -9.97 -16.79 -2.08
N LEU A 13 -10.41 -16.13 -3.16
CA LEU A 13 -10.96 -16.82 -4.33
C LEU A 13 -9.93 -17.77 -4.96
N GLY A 14 -8.72 -17.29 -5.20
CA GLY A 14 -7.62 -18.08 -5.74
C GLY A 14 -7.27 -19.27 -4.85
N LEU A 15 -7.24 -19.09 -3.53
CA LEU A 15 -7.01 -20.16 -2.56
C LEU A 15 -8.14 -21.20 -2.59
N ALA A 16 -9.40 -20.77 -2.61
CA ALA A 16 -10.54 -21.65 -2.71
C ALA A 16 -10.51 -22.50 -4.01
N MET A 17 -10.18 -21.87 -5.15
CA MET A 17 -9.99 -22.57 -6.41
C MET A 17 -8.87 -23.61 -6.35
N MET A 18 -7.75 -23.31 -5.68
CA MET A 18 -6.65 -24.27 -5.50
C MET A 18 -7.08 -25.47 -4.67
N VAL A 19 -7.79 -25.27 -3.58
CA VAL A 19 -8.25 -26.37 -2.71
C VAL A 19 -9.28 -27.24 -3.42
N ILE A 20 -10.29 -26.63 -4.02
CA ILE A 20 -11.36 -27.37 -4.71
C ILE A 20 -10.80 -28.09 -5.94
N GLY A 21 -10.02 -27.40 -6.78
CA GLY A 21 -9.41 -27.97 -7.97
C GLY A 21 -8.45 -29.10 -7.64
N GLY A 22 -7.65 -28.94 -6.57
CA GLY A 22 -6.73 -29.98 -6.10
C GLY A 22 -7.44 -31.25 -5.61
N LEU A 23 -8.52 -31.09 -4.84
CA LEU A 23 -9.33 -32.22 -4.37
C LEU A 23 -10.00 -32.96 -5.54
N VAL A 24 -10.63 -32.24 -6.45
CA VAL A 24 -11.30 -32.81 -7.63
C VAL A 24 -10.27 -33.52 -8.51
N ALA A 25 -9.16 -32.84 -8.85
CA ALA A 25 -8.09 -33.40 -9.65
C ALA A 25 -7.52 -34.69 -9.01
N GLY A 26 -7.18 -34.64 -7.72
CA GLY A 26 -6.58 -35.77 -7.01
C GLY A 26 -7.50 -36.98 -6.95
N LEU A 27 -8.74 -36.80 -6.50
CA LEU A 27 -9.72 -37.88 -6.37
C LEU A 27 -10.09 -38.49 -7.74
N CYS A 28 -10.33 -37.63 -8.73
CA CYS A 28 -10.73 -38.10 -10.06
C CYS A 28 -9.55 -38.72 -10.83
N THR A 29 -8.32 -38.33 -10.59
CA THR A 29 -7.15 -38.96 -11.20
C THR A 29 -6.97 -40.36 -10.69
N LEU A 30 -7.07 -40.57 -9.37
CA LEU A 30 -6.96 -41.92 -8.78
C LEU A 30 -8.07 -42.85 -9.27
N GLY A 31 -9.32 -42.36 -9.21
CA GLY A 31 -10.49 -43.13 -9.70
C GLY A 31 -10.48 -43.31 -11.21
N GLY A 32 -10.07 -42.28 -11.94
CA GLY A 32 -10.04 -42.30 -13.41
C GLY A 32 -9.03 -43.27 -14.00
N VAL A 33 -7.82 -43.33 -13.44
CA VAL A 33 -6.80 -44.29 -13.87
C VAL A 33 -7.26 -45.72 -13.63
N ALA A 34 -7.84 -46.01 -12.46
CA ALA A 34 -8.35 -47.33 -12.14
C ALA A 34 -9.53 -47.73 -13.06
N ASN A 35 -10.43 -46.78 -13.37
CA ASN A 35 -11.60 -47.02 -14.21
C ASN A 35 -11.24 -47.20 -15.69
N PHE A 36 -10.33 -46.35 -16.18
CA PHE A 36 -9.81 -46.47 -17.55
C PHE A 36 -9.08 -47.79 -17.79
N ALA A 37 -8.26 -48.23 -16.84
CA ALA A 37 -7.55 -49.51 -16.92
C ALA A 37 -8.50 -50.70 -16.95
N LYS A 38 -9.67 -50.58 -16.29
CA LYS A 38 -10.63 -51.68 -16.15
C LYS A 38 -11.73 -51.70 -17.23
N TRP A 39 -12.19 -50.51 -17.64
CA TRP A 39 -13.38 -50.34 -18.48
C TRP A 39 -13.16 -49.51 -19.74
N GLY A 40 -12.01 -48.91 -19.92
CA GLY A 40 -11.73 -47.99 -21.03
C GLY A 40 -12.49 -46.65 -20.97
N ASP A 41 -13.12 -46.32 -19.84
CA ASP A 41 -13.91 -45.09 -19.67
C ASP A 41 -13.01 -43.92 -19.27
N SER A 42 -13.06 -42.85 -20.06
CA SER A 42 -12.26 -41.64 -19.89
C SER A 42 -12.99 -40.50 -19.18
N SER A 43 -14.25 -40.71 -18.77
CA SER A 43 -15.07 -39.61 -18.18
C SER A 43 -14.44 -39.00 -16.93
N LEU A 44 -13.94 -39.84 -16.02
CA LEU A 44 -13.28 -39.37 -14.80
C LEU A 44 -11.96 -38.66 -15.09
N LEU A 45 -11.24 -39.04 -16.16
CA LEU A 45 -10.02 -38.32 -16.58
C LEU A 45 -10.33 -36.93 -17.11
N ALA A 46 -11.46 -36.76 -17.81
CA ALA A 46 -11.91 -35.44 -18.27
C ALA A 46 -12.22 -34.50 -17.08
N ILE A 47 -12.89 -35.04 -16.04
CA ILE A 47 -13.14 -34.27 -14.81
C ILE A 47 -11.83 -33.93 -14.08
N ALA A 48 -10.87 -34.89 -14.04
CA ALA A 48 -9.55 -34.62 -13.45
C ALA A 48 -8.82 -33.49 -14.17
N ILE A 49 -8.84 -33.47 -15.51
CA ILE A 49 -8.22 -32.38 -16.29
C ILE A 49 -8.85 -31.03 -15.96
N THR A 50 -10.19 -30.97 -15.84
CA THR A 50 -10.90 -29.77 -15.43
C THR A 50 -10.46 -29.32 -14.04
N GLY A 51 -10.31 -30.25 -13.09
CA GLY A 51 -9.79 -29.97 -11.74
C GLY A 51 -8.38 -29.37 -11.76
N TYR A 52 -7.49 -29.88 -12.62
CA TYR A 52 -6.15 -29.30 -12.80
C TYR A 52 -6.19 -27.88 -13.38
N ILE A 53 -7.07 -27.60 -14.34
CA ILE A 53 -7.23 -26.26 -14.91
C ILE A 53 -7.65 -25.28 -13.80
N VAL A 54 -8.60 -25.66 -12.96
CA VAL A 54 -9.05 -24.84 -11.81
C VAL A 54 -7.93 -24.65 -10.80
N LEU A 55 -7.17 -25.70 -10.48
CA LEU A 55 -6.01 -25.62 -9.58
C LEU A 55 -4.96 -24.63 -10.08
N PHE A 56 -4.53 -24.77 -11.34
CA PHE A 56 -3.52 -23.88 -11.92
C PHE A 56 -4.05 -22.46 -12.12
N GLY A 57 -5.32 -22.28 -12.43
CA GLY A 57 -5.99 -20.98 -12.45
C GLY A 57 -5.94 -20.28 -11.09
N GLY A 58 -6.26 -20.99 -10.02
CA GLY A 58 -6.12 -20.48 -8.65
C GLY A 58 -4.69 -20.11 -8.29
N MET A 59 -3.73 -20.95 -8.66
CA MET A 59 -2.30 -20.68 -8.44
C MET A 59 -1.82 -19.43 -9.19
N ALA A 60 -2.26 -19.22 -10.43
CA ALA A 60 -1.94 -18.05 -11.22
C ALA A 60 -2.52 -16.76 -10.58
N ILE A 61 -3.74 -16.80 -10.03
CA ILE A 61 -4.35 -15.68 -9.33
C ILE A 61 -3.54 -15.32 -8.08
N VAL A 62 -3.26 -16.29 -7.21
CA VAL A 62 -2.51 -16.04 -5.96
C VAL A 62 -1.10 -15.55 -6.27
N GLY A 63 -0.40 -16.19 -7.22
CA GLY A 63 0.93 -15.79 -7.67
C GLY A 63 0.95 -14.40 -8.27
N GLY A 64 -0.02 -14.07 -9.12
CA GLY A 64 -0.14 -12.77 -9.76
C GLY A 64 -0.38 -11.63 -8.75
N VAL A 65 -1.29 -11.83 -7.81
CA VAL A 65 -1.57 -10.85 -6.74
C VAL A 65 -0.34 -10.64 -5.86
N SER A 66 0.35 -11.73 -5.47
CA SER A 66 1.56 -11.66 -4.66
C SER A 66 2.70 -10.97 -5.40
N ALA A 67 2.93 -11.33 -6.68
CA ALA A 67 3.95 -10.70 -7.52
C ALA A 67 3.66 -9.21 -7.74
N TYR A 68 2.40 -8.82 -7.93
CA TYR A 68 2.00 -7.42 -8.05
C TYR A 68 2.28 -6.63 -6.77
N GLY A 69 1.98 -7.20 -5.59
CA GLY A 69 2.29 -6.60 -4.30
C GLY A 69 3.79 -6.36 -4.11
N LEU A 70 4.61 -7.37 -4.39
CA LEU A 70 6.06 -7.28 -4.33
C LEU A 70 6.63 -6.27 -5.35
N TRP A 71 6.12 -6.27 -6.58
CA TRP A 71 6.53 -5.33 -7.61
C TRP A 71 6.18 -3.88 -7.23
N LYS A 72 4.97 -3.64 -6.70
CA LYS A 72 4.54 -2.34 -6.21
C LYS A 72 5.41 -1.86 -5.05
N HIS A 73 5.69 -2.73 -4.08
CA HIS A 73 6.57 -2.40 -2.96
C HIS A 73 7.98 -2.05 -3.43
N ARG A 74 8.55 -2.86 -4.33
CA ARG A 74 9.89 -2.62 -4.91
C ARG A 74 9.97 -1.34 -5.72
N ASN A 75 8.89 -0.96 -6.40
CA ASN A 75 8.85 0.26 -7.22
C ASN A 75 8.71 1.55 -6.40
N ARG A 76 8.30 1.49 -5.13
CA ARG A 76 8.24 2.66 -4.24
C ARG A 76 9.62 3.33 -4.08
N PHE A 77 10.67 2.51 -4.04
CA PHE A 77 12.07 2.95 -3.89
C PHE A 77 12.83 3.01 -5.21
N ARG A 78 12.12 2.92 -6.36
CA ARG A 78 12.76 2.89 -7.67
C ARG A 78 13.05 4.29 -8.14
N GLY A 79 14.33 4.59 -8.31
CA GLY A 79 14.85 5.87 -8.78
C GLY A 79 16.10 6.28 -8.00
N GLU A 80 16.86 7.17 -8.58
CA GLU A 80 17.96 7.80 -7.86
C GLU A 80 17.41 8.77 -6.80
N PRO A 81 18.05 8.86 -5.63
CA PRO A 81 17.72 9.88 -4.64
C PRO A 81 17.80 11.27 -5.26
N ARG A 82 16.75 12.04 -5.13
CA ARG A 82 16.69 13.44 -5.61
C ARG A 82 16.58 14.37 -4.44
N THR A 83 17.41 15.40 -4.43
CA THR A 83 17.29 16.48 -3.47
C THR A 83 16.42 17.57 -4.08
N LEU A 84 15.34 17.88 -3.41
CA LEU A 84 14.41 18.95 -3.76
C LEU A 84 14.65 20.12 -2.81
N GLU A 85 15.16 21.21 -3.32
CA GLU A 85 15.42 22.42 -2.53
C GLU A 85 14.21 23.34 -2.54
N ASN A 86 14.05 24.10 -1.44
CA ASN A 86 13.00 25.10 -1.28
C ASN A 86 11.58 24.57 -1.50
N VAL A 87 11.32 23.37 -1.01
CA VAL A 87 9.99 22.78 -1.04
C VAL A 87 9.14 23.27 0.13
N TYR A 88 7.83 23.31 -0.11
CA TYR A 88 6.84 23.73 0.87
C TYR A 88 5.95 22.51 1.23
N VAL A 89 5.77 22.26 2.53
CA VAL A 89 4.89 21.21 3.03
C VAL A 89 3.45 21.71 2.98
N VAL A 90 2.65 21.10 2.12
CA VAL A 90 1.24 21.47 1.91
C VAL A 90 0.33 20.76 2.90
N ALA A 91 0.56 19.44 3.10
CA ALA A 91 -0.26 18.62 3.99
C ALA A 91 0.54 17.44 4.54
N CYS A 92 0.19 17.03 5.76
CA CYS A 92 0.68 15.83 6.42
C CYS A 92 -0.51 14.94 6.76
N THR A 93 -0.56 13.71 6.24
CA THR A 93 -1.71 12.80 6.38
C THR A 93 -1.24 11.45 6.88
N ALA A 94 -1.85 10.96 7.96
CA ALA A 94 -1.69 9.60 8.45
C ALA A 94 -2.93 8.78 8.11
N ILE A 95 -2.75 7.57 7.59
CA ILE A 95 -3.84 6.69 7.14
C ILE A 95 -3.70 5.35 7.87
N ASP A 96 -4.77 4.91 8.51
CA ASP A 96 -4.85 3.57 9.10
C ASP A 96 -4.75 2.51 7.99
N LYS A 97 -3.79 1.58 8.12
CA LYS A 97 -3.58 0.51 7.13
C LYS A 97 -4.75 -0.45 7.03
N ARG A 98 -5.51 -0.60 8.09
CA ARG A 98 -6.61 -1.56 8.18
C ARG A 98 -7.90 -1.01 7.57
N THR A 99 -8.28 0.22 7.95
CA THR A 99 -9.54 0.84 7.52
C THR A 99 -9.38 1.72 6.28
N GLY A 100 -8.18 2.26 6.06
CA GLY A 100 -7.92 3.24 5.01
C GLY A 100 -8.39 4.65 5.36
N ASP A 101 -8.80 4.87 6.61
CA ASP A 101 -9.29 6.16 7.08
C ASP A 101 -8.15 7.09 7.47
N THR A 102 -8.38 8.40 7.34
CA THR A 102 -7.43 9.42 7.80
C THR A 102 -7.49 9.55 9.31
N VAL A 103 -6.32 9.45 9.95
CA VAL A 103 -6.17 9.54 11.40
C VAL A 103 -5.59 10.90 11.77
N TYR A 104 -6.35 11.72 12.49
CA TYR A 104 -5.92 13.06 12.93
C TYR A 104 -5.06 13.02 14.20
N TYR A 105 -5.32 12.06 15.11
CA TYR A 105 -4.59 11.88 16.38
C TYR A 105 -3.65 10.66 16.30
N TRP A 106 -2.77 10.67 15.32
CA TRP A 106 -1.92 9.53 14.96
C TRP A 106 -0.86 9.17 16.03
N ARG A 107 -0.47 10.10 16.91
CA ARG A 107 0.60 9.87 17.90
C ARG A 107 0.26 8.77 18.90
N ASP A 108 -0.97 8.75 19.37
CA ASP A 108 -1.47 7.80 20.36
C ASP A 108 -2.25 6.63 19.75
N TYR A 109 -2.22 6.54 18.41
CA TYR A 109 -2.96 5.51 17.71
C TYR A 109 -2.17 4.19 17.69
N PRO A 110 -2.76 3.06 18.17
CA PRO A 110 -2.05 1.79 18.36
C PRO A 110 -1.82 1.00 17.07
N ASP A 111 -2.66 1.23 16.05
CA ASP A 111 -2.63 0.45 14.81
C ASP A 111 -1.54 0.94 13.84
N PRO A 112 -1.03 0.04 12.95
CA PRO A 112 -0.04 0.42 11.95
C PRO A 112 -0.62 1.41 10.94
N MET A 113 0.10 2.50 10.70
CA MET A 113 -0.28 3.58 9.79
C MET A 113 0.67 3.73 8.63
N ASP A 114 0.15 4.26 7.54
CA ASP A 114 0.94 4.81 6.43
C ASP A 114 0.95 6.34 6.55
N TYR A 115 2.12 6.94 6.44
CA TYR A 115 2.35 8.36 6.58
C TYR A 115 2.63 8.99 5.23
N TYR A 116 1.93 10.08 4.89
CA TYR A 116 2.04 10.79 3.63
C TYR A 116 2.33 12.25 3.87
N VAL A 117 3.25 12.79 3.10
CA VAL A 117 3.59 14.22 3.09
C VAL A 117 3.42 14.75 1.67
N ARG A 118 2.60 15.78 1.51
CA ARG A 118 2.43 16.49 0.24
C ARG A 118 3.36 17.66 0.20
N LEU A 119 4.26 17.66 -0.76
CA LEU A 119 5.24 18.71 -0.99
C LEU A 119 4.89 19.48 -2.26
N ARG A 120 5.04 20.80 -2.19
CA ARG A 120 4.98 21.71 -3.35
C ARG A 120 6.38 22.15 -3.68
N GLU A 121 6.81 21.90 -4.91
CA GLU A 121 8.08 22.36 -5.47
C GLU A 121 8.02 23.85 -5.82
N PRO A 122 9.17 24.53 -5.99
CA PRO A 122 9.23 25.93 -6.45
C PRO A 122 8.54 26.14 -7.81
N SER A 123 8.48 25.10 -8.63
CA SER A 123 7.75 25.07 -9.92
C SER A 123 6.24 25.16 -9.77
N GLY A 124 5.71 25.06 -8.56
CA GLY A 124 4.27 24.96 -8.25
C GLY A 124 3.71 23.54 -8.34
N ARG A 125 4.51 22.58 -8.76
CA ARG A 125 4.08 21.16 -8.83
C ARG A 125 3.94 20.57 -7.43
N GLU A 126 2.82 19.90 -7.20
CA GLU A 126 2.56 19.17 -5.95
C GLU A 126 2.71 17.68 -6.18
N ASN A 127 3.45 17.04 -5.28
CA ASN A 127 3.61 15.60 -5.25
C ASN A 127 3.39 15.09 -3.83
N GLU A 128 2.79 13.90 -3.72
CA GLU A 128 2.58 13.22 -2.45
C GLU A 128 3.61 12.11 -2.30
N TYR A 129 4.26 12.09 -1.16
CA TYR A 129 5.32 11.14 -0.82
C TYR A 129 4.92 10.36 0.42
N GLU A 130 5.12 9.05 0.37
CA GLU A 130 5.04 8.20 1.56
C GLU A 130 6.34 8.33 2.36
N THR A 131 6.27 8.24 3.70
CA THR A 131 7.45 8.43 4.56
C THR A 131 7.41 7.52 5.79
N ALA A 132 8.54 7.41 6.48
CA ALA A 132 8.61 6.76 7.77
C ALA A 132 8.04 7.66 8.87
N ARG A 133 7.58 7.05 9.96
CA ARG A 133 7.04 7.74 11.13
C ARG A 133 8.01 8.79 11.66
N GLU A 134 9.30 8.44 11.76
CA GLU A 134 10.34 9.29 12.29
C GLU A 134 10.51 10.59 11.49
N VAL A 135 10.41 10.50 10.15
CA VAL A 135 10.45 11.69 9.28
C VAL A 135 9.16 12.48 9.38
N PHE A 136 8.01 11.79 9.42
CA PHE A 136 6.70 12.43 9.54
C PHE A 136 6.58 13.25 10.82
N GLU A 137 7.15 12.79 11.94
CA GLU A 137 7.16 13.49 13.23
C GLU A 137 7.98 14.79 13.20
N THR A 138 8.92 14.93 12.27
CA THR A 138 9.76 16.13 12.11
C THR A 138 9.18 17.14 11.13
N VAL A 139 8.13 16.77 10.40
CA VAL A 139 7.52 17.58 9.35
C VAL A 139 6.18 18.13 9.82
N ALA A 140 5.92 19.41 9.55
CA ALA A 140 4.62 20.02 9.79
C ALA A 140 4.16 20.83 8.57
N GLU A 141 2.86 20.99 8.44
CA GLU A 141 2.27 21.83 7.39
C GLU A 141 2.77 23.25 7.50
N GLY A 142 3.02 23.89 6.36
CA GLY A 142 3.56 25.23 6.31
C GLY A 142 5.09 25.33 6.38
N MET A 143 5.80 24.26 6.69
CA MET A 143 7.27 24.26 6.71
C MET A 143 7.86 24.42 5.31
N ARG A 144 9.00 25.10 5.24
CA ARG A 144 9.87 25.15 4.05
C ARG A 144 11.21 24.50 4.36
N GLY A 145 11.76 23.81 3.38
CA GLY A 145 13.02 23.12 3.60
C GLY A 145 13.55 22.44 2.36
N THR A 146 14.50 21.56 2.60
CA THR A 146 15.07 20.65 1.61
C THR A 146 14.56 19.23 1.88
N ALA A 147 14.04 18.58 0.86
CA ALA A 147 13.56 17.21 0.92
C ALA A 147 14.45 16.28 0.09
N VAL A 148 14.80 15.12 0.62
CA VAL A 148 15.46 14.05 -0.11
C VAL A 148 14.42 12.96 -0.38
N CYS A 149 14.09 12.76 -1.67
CA CYS A 149 13.08 11.82 -2.10
C CYS A 149 13.69 10.75 -3.00
N GLN A 150 13.20 9.50 -2.89
CA GLN A 150 13.55 8.40 -3.77
C GLN A 150 12.26 7.77 -4.32
N GLY A 151 12.00 7.94 -5.60
CA GLY A 151 10.73 7.54 -6.20
C GLY A 151 9.54 8.28 -5.55
N GLN A 152 8.65 7.55 -4.88
CA GLN A 152 7.51 8.08 -4.13
C GLN A 152 7.75 8.09 -2.61
N TRP A 153 9.00 7.96 -2.18
CA TRP A 153 9.37 7.90 -0.77
C TRP A 153 10.12 9.16 -0.35
N LEU A 154 9.69 9.81 0.74
CA LEU A 154 10.41 10.89 1.39
C LEU A 154 11.38 10.29 2.42
N CYS A 155 12.68 10.32 2.10
CA CYS A 155 13.73 9.77 2.96
C CYS A 155 14.09 10.70 4.11
N ARG A 156 14.11 12.02 3.84
CA ARG A 156 14.57 13.03 4.79
C ARG A 156 13.96 14.39 4.45
N PHE A 157 13.67 15.16 5.48
CA PHE A 157 13.27 16.56 5.35
C PHE A 157 14.09 17.42 6.33
N GLU A 158 14.66 18.51 5.83
CA GLU A 158 15.42 19.49 6.62
C GLU A 158 14.73 20.84 6.51
N ALA A 159 14.10 21.28 7.59
CA ALA A 159 13.45 22.58 7.63
C ALA A 159 14.48 23.71 7.64
N TYR A 160 14.22 24.79 6.90
CA TYR A 160 15.03 25.98 6.99
C TYR A 160 14.83 26.65 8.36
N ARG A 161 15.94 26.94 9.04
CA ARG A 161 15.91 27.73 10.29
C ARG A 161 15.44 29.14 9.97
N GLY A 162 14.22 29.47 10.33
CA GLY A 162 13.61 30.81 10.09
C GLY A 162 12.17 30.78 9.59
N GLY A 163 11.65 29.61 9.19
CA GLY A 163 10.23 29.43 8.97
C GLY A 163 9.52 29.31 10.31
N THR A 164 8.56 30.16 10.55
CA THR A 164 7.68 30.12 11.71
C THR A 164 7.12 28.71 11.85
N THR A 165 7.52 27.97 12.88
CA THR A 165 6.90 26.71 13.23
C THR A 165 5.44 27.03 13.56
N PRO A 166 4.45 26.54 12.80
CA PRO A 166 3.07 26.71 13.25
C PRO A 166 2.96 25.91 14.54
N HIS A 167 2.77 26.62 15.63
CA HIS A 167 2.45 26.03 16.92
C HIS A 167 1.09 25.33 16.72
N ILE A 168 1.12 24.01 16.55
CA ILE A 168 -0.11 23.24 16.60
C ILE A 168 -0.62 23.35 18.02
N ALA A 169 -1.54 24.29 18.22
CA ALA A 169 -2.22 24.48 19.50
C ALA A 169 -2.89 23.15 19.86
N ARG A 170 -2.49 22.58 20.98
CA ARG A 170 -3.26 21.54 21.65
C ARG A 170 -4.67 22.08 21.87
N GLY A 171 -5.63 21.52 21.14
CA GLY A 171 -7.06 21.64 21.35
C GLY A 171 -7.51 22.98 21.91
N GLY A 172 -7.90 23.94 21.07
CA GLY A 172 -8.49 25.19 21.49
C GLY A 172 -8.23 26.29 20.47
N GLU A 173 -9.26 26.94 20.11
CA GLU A 173 -9.44 28.21 19.42
C GLU A 173 -8.20 28.86 18.78
N TRP A 174 -8.30 29.06 17.51
CA TRP A 174 -7.38 29.84 16.71
C TRP A 174 -7.53 31.33 17.08
N GLU A 175 -6.62 31.86 17.91
CA GLU A 175 -6.47 33.29 18.10
C GLU A 175 -5.48 33.85 17.07
N PRO A 176 -5.89 34.75 16.17
CA PRO A 176 -4.96 35.45 15.30
C PRO A 176 -4.11 36.40 16.15
N GLN A 177 -2.80 36.17 16.20
CA GLN A 177 -1.87 37.14 16.78
C GLN A 177 -1.92 38.45 15.98
N GLU A 178 -2.58 39.48 16.53
CA GLU A 178 -2.46 40.85 16.07
C GLU A 178 -0.99 41.26 16.12
N ARG A 179 -0.49 41.71 14.95
CA ARG A 179 0.83 42.30 14.83
C ARG A 179 0.87 43.52 15.74
N ALA A 180 1.63 43.44 16.82
CA ALA A 180 2.09 44.64 17.55
C ALA A 180 3.06 45.41 16.64
N SER A 181 2.52 46.41 15.97
CA SER A 181 3.30 47.47 15.34
C SER A 181 3.63 48.48 16.44
N GLY A 182 4.89 48.56 16.85
CA GLY A 182 5.49 49.58 17.63
C GLY A 182 6.84 49.90 17.04
#